data_c75b1e91fb5351cb5881397cd8dda628
#
_entry.id   c75b1e91fb5351cb5881397cd8dda628
#
_cell.length_a   1.000
_cell.length_b   1.000
_cell.length_c   1.000
_cell.angle_alpha   90.00
_cell.angle_beta   90.00
_cell.angle_gamma   90.00
#
_symmetry.space_group_name_H-M   'P 1'
#
loop_
_entity.id
_entity.type
_entity.pdbx_description
1 polymer ?
#
loop_
_entity_poly.entity_id
_entity_poly.type
_entity_poly.pdbx_seq_one_letter_code
_entity_poly.pdbx_strand_id
1 'polypeptide(L)'
;MDFSRLETSSKIGDGWRYPAAEPRRSGWLDVDAEAGHRIYWEEYGAAGGEPVMVLHGGPGGACSPDMARFFDPARYRIILFDQRGCGKSEPNVAAAGPAAALRHNDTPHLIDDINRLRDALDIAGPMHVFGGSWGSTLAMAYAIAFPQHCASLILRGIFLGSAEDLDYLYQGNAATWHEAPYALTAPGAYINYPDEWAELLGVLSVAERRDVMASYKAIFDMVPQTDAERERQLHAALVWSLWEGKISNLIPEHGATGKFGDADFALCFAQIEAHFFANDLFLEPGHLIGGASTLASIPVHIVHGRFDEVCPLTQASRLVAALRDAGREPATYVVTNAGHSAMERENALALTAIMDGLPPLR
;
A
#
# COMPACT_ATOMS: atom_id res chain seq x y z
N MET A 1 8.47 3.80 -22.86
CA MET A 1 7.83 5.11 -22.91
C MET A 1 8.91 6.17 -22.99
N ASP A 2 8.77 7.16 -23.87
CA ASP A 2 9.69 8.31 -23.91
C ASP A 2 9.18 9.37 -22.94
N PHE A 3 9.83 9.49 -21.80
CA PHE A 3 9.48 10.46 -20.74
C PHE A 3 9.91 11.90 -21.04
N SER A 4 10.68 12.14 -22.12
CA SER A 4 11.18 13.47 -22.46
C SER A 4 10.06 14.50 -22.73
N ARG A 5 8.87 14.03 -23.13
CA ARG A 5 7.70 14.89 -23.38
C ARG A 5 6.98 15.35 -22.12
N LEU A 6 7.19 14.67 -20.98
CA LEU A 6 6.53 14.99 -19.70
C LEU A 6 7.25 16.12 -18.96
N GLU A 7 8.57 16.23 -19.11
CA GLU A 7 9.39 17.25 -18.45
C GLU A 7 9.08 18.69 -18.89
N THR A 8 8.33 18.85 -19.98
CA THR A 8 8.00 20.18 -20.54
C THR A 8 6.59 20.67 -20.21
N SER A 9 5.79 19.89 -19.46
CA SER A 9 4.42 20.28 -19.09
C SER A 9 4.44 21.31 -17.96
N SER A 10 4.01 22.54 -18.25
CA SER A 10 3.82 23.61 -17.26
C SER A 10 2.75 23.30 -16.20
N LYS A 11 2.07 22.14 -16.32
CA LYS A 11 1.01 21.69 -15.42
C LYS A 11 1.52 20.88 -14.22
N ILE A 12 2.78 20.42 -14.24
CA ILE A 12 3.36 19.55 -13.21
C ILE A 12 4.19 20.38 -12.23
N GLY A 13 3.81 20.40 -10.95
CA GLY A 13 4.33 21.33 -9.95
C GLY A 13 5.82 21.17 -9.65
N ASP A 14 6.33 19.96 -9.41
CA ASP A 14 7.75 19.68 -9.15
C ASP A 14 8.49 19.10 -10.38
N GLY A 15 7.86 19.15 -11.55
CA GLY A 15 8.39 18.66 -12.81
C GLY A 15 7.91 17.24 -13.17
N TRP A 16 7.28 16.51 -12.28
CA TRP A 16 6.75 15.16 -12.53
C TRP A 16 5.40 14.85 -11.87
N ARG A 17 4.85 15.76 -11.06
CA ARG A 17 3.53 15.68 -10.44
C ARG A 17 2.82 17.02 -10.51
N TYR A 18 1.49 17.01 -10.44
CA TYR A 18 0.70 18.23 -10.39
C TYR A 18 0.97 19.04 -9.11
N PRO A 19 0.70 20.35 -9.09
CA PRO A 19 0.83 21.17 -7.90
C PRO A 19 0.01 20.62 -6.73
N ALA A 20 0.49 20.83 -5.51
CA ALA A 20 -0.28 20.54 -4.32
C ALA A 20 -1.55 21.41 -4.28
N ALA A 21 -2.63 20.84 -3.78
CA ALA A 21 -3.92 21.52 -3.63
C ALA A 21 -4.56 21.11 -2.30
N GLU A 22 -5.44 21.98 -1.79
CA GLU A 22 -6.28 21.66 -0.64
C GLU A 22 -7.47 20.80 -1.10
N PRO A 23 -8.01 19.93 -0.22
CA PRO A 23 -9.20 19.17 -0.52
C PRO A 23 -10.39 20.12 -0.73
N ARG A 24 -11.17 19.87 -1.77
CA ARG A 24 -12.40 20.60 -2.05
C ARG A 24 -13.48 20.37 -0.99
N ARG A 25 -13.54 19.15 -0.48
CA ARG A 25 -14.36 18.74 0.67
C ARG A 25 -13.77 17.50 1.32
N SER A 26 -14.14 17.28 2.57
CA SER A 26 -13.76 16.12 3.35
C SER A 26 -14.88 15.77 4.32
N GLY A 27 -14.81 14.56 4.89
CA GLY A 27 -15.79 14.12 5.88
C GLY A 27 -15.49 12.73 6.41
N TRP A 28 -16.41 12.23 7.21
CA TRP A 28 -16.40 10.86 7.71
C TRP A 28 -17.64 10.11 7.19
N LEU A 29 -17.48 8.84 6.95
CA LEU A 29 -18.57 7.93 6.58
C LEU A 29 -18.63 6.79 7.60
N ASP A 30 -19.78 6.61 8.23
CA ASP A 30 -20.03 5.48 9.11
C ASP A 30 -20.19 4.22 8.23
N VAL A 31 -19.24 3.27 8.38
CA VAL A 31 -19.20 2.06 7.54
C VAL A 31 -19.55 0.79 8.31
N ASP A 32 -19.47 0.81 9.64
CA ASP A 32 -19.76 -0.35 10.47
C ASP A 32 -20.24 0.10 11.86
N ALA A 33 -21.56 0.12 12.06
CA ALA A 33 -22.16 0.52 13.34
C ALA A 33 -21.90 -0.49 14.47
N GLU A 34 -21.67 -1.78 14.15
CA GLU A 34 -21.42 -2.82 15.15
C GLU A 34 -20.01 -2.72 15.72
N ALA A 35 -19.01 -2.54 14.86
CA ALA A 35 -17.61 -2.34 15.28
C ALA A 35 -17.27 -0.87 15.54
N GLY A 36 -18.15 0.06 15.19
CA GLY A 36 -17.97 1.50 15.40
C GLY A 36 -17.03 2.16 14.38
N HIS A 37 -16.81 1.54 13.22
CA HIS A 37 -15.92 2.11 12.21
C HIS A 37 -16.59 3.23 11.43
N ARG A 38 -15.84 4.33 11.32
CA ARG A 38 -16.07 5.44 10.40
C ARG A 38 -14.79 5.78 9.67
N ILE A 39 -14.83 5.85 8.34
CA ILE A 39 -13.68 6.16 7.50
C ILE A 39 -13.65 7.66 7.18
N TYR A 40 -12.45 8.25 7.24
CA TYR A 40 -12.21 9.63 6.82
C TYR A 40 -11.86 9.66 5.33
N TRP A 41 -12.43 10.64 4.61
CA TRP A 41 -12.18 10.83 3.19
C TRP A 41 -11.98 12.29 2.83
N GLU A 42 -11.24 12.51 1.76
CA GLU A 42 -10.97 13.81 1.15
C GLU A 42 -11.22 13.75 -0.36
N GLU A 43 -11.76 14.80 -0.92
CA GLU A 43 -12.02 14.93 -2.36
C GLU A 43 -11.29 16.14 -2.93
N TYR A 44 -10.54 15.91 -3.99
CA TYR A 44 -9.73 16.90 -4.69
C TYR A 44 -10.20 17.05 -6.15
N GLY A 45 -9.76 18.14 -6.81
CA GLY A 45 -9.96 18.36 -8.23
C GLY A 45 -11.37 18.77 -8.62
N ALA A 46 -11.78 18.43 -9.83
CA ALA A 46 -13.04 18.90 -10.42
C ALA A 46 -14.26 18.16 -9.86
N ALA A 47 -15.29 18.89 -9.42
CA ALA A 47 -16.51 18.29 -8.86
C ALA A 47 -17.23 17.34 -9.80
N GLY A 48 -17.27 17.65 -11.10
CA GLY A 48 -17.85 16.84 -12.17
C GLY A 48 -16.81 16.06 -12.98
N GLY A 49 -15.59 15.93 -12.45
CA GLY A 49 -14.50 15.21 -13.10
C GLY A 49 -14.68 13.70 -13.09
N GLU A 50 -13.80 13.02 -13.82
CA GLU A 50 -13.76 11.55 -13.85
C GLU A 50 -13.36 10.99 -12.49
N PRO A 51 -14.15 10.10 -11.87
CA PRO A 51 -13.87 9.64 -10.52
C PRO A 51 -12.64 8.72 -10.46
N VAL A 52 -11.74 9.00 -9.52
CA VAL A 52 -10.59 8.15 -9.18
C VAL A 52 -10.61 7.85 -7.70
N MET A 53 -10.68 6.58 -7.34
CA MET A 53 -10.53 6.10 -5.97
C MET A 53 -9.08 5.72 -5.74
N VAL A 54 -8.43 6.35 -4.76
CA VAL A 54 -7.02 6.12 -4.44
C VAL A 54 -6.92 5.29 -3.16
N LEU A 55 -6.26 4.13 -3.27
CA LEU A 55 -6.08 3.16 -2.19
C LEU A 55 -4.63 3.23 -1.70
N HIS A 56 -4.45 3.66 -0.45
CA HIS A 56 -3.11 3.75 0.15
C HIS A 56 -2.53 2.37 0.48
N GLY A 57 -1.20 2.32 0.65
CA GLY A 57 -0.44 1.13 1.02
C GLY A 57 -0.38 0.88 2.53
N GLY A 58 0.49 0.00 2.92
CA GLY A 58 0.66 -0.62 4.22
C GLY A 58 0.30 -2.11 4.13
N PRO A 59 -0.83 -2.57 4.70
CA PRO A 59 -2.01 -1.81 5.19
C PRO A 59 -1.71 -0.87 6.37
N GLY A 60 -2.53 0.16 6.56
CA GLY A 60 -2.34 1.09 7.70
C GLY A 60 -1.51 2.34 7.40
N GLY A 61 -1.08 2.53 6.15
CA GLY A 61 -0.20 3.63 5.76
C GLY A 61 -0.83 5.02 5.68
N ALA A 62 -2.15 5.12 5.77
CA ALA A 62 -2.96 6.33 5.61
C ALA A 62 -2.76 7.07 4.27
N CYS A 63 -3.66 7.96 3.92
CA CYS A 63 -3.54 8.82 2.75
C CYS A 63 -2.66 10.05 3.03
N SER A 64 -2.05 10.56 1.95
CA SER A 64 -1.37 11.84 1.96
C SER A 64 -1.93 12.70 0.82
N PRO A 65 -2.08 14.02 1.02
CA PRO A 65 -2.45 14.96 -0.05
C PRO A 65 -1.55 14.86 -1.30
N ASP A 66 -0.29 14.47 -1.12
CA ASP A 66 0.64 14.21 -2.23
C ASP A 66 0.15 13.12 -3.20
N MET A 67 -0.72 12.21 -2.76
CA MET A 67 -1.31 11.19 -3.63
C MET A 67 -2.27 11.80 -4.67
N ALA A 68 -2.89 12.95 -4.38
CA ALA A 68 -3.74 13.65 -5.33
C ALA A 68 -2.95 14.29 -6.48
N ARG A 69 -1.63 14.43 -6.35
CA ARG A 69 -0.75 15.11 -7.31
C ARG A 69 -0.38 14.27 -8.54
N PHE A 70 -0.81 13.02 -8.60
CA PHE A 70 -0.65 12.18 -9.81
C PHE A 70 -1.71 12.46 -10.87
N PHE A 71 -2.70 13.31 -10.59
CA PHE A 71 -3.90 13.50 -11.40
C PHE A 71 -4.08 14.95 -11.81
N ASP A 72 -4.51 15.20 -13.05
CA ASP A 72 -4.92 16.54 -13.51
C ASP A 72 -6.16 16.99 -12.71
N PRO A 73 -6.05 17.99 -11.83
CA PRO A 73 -7.18 18.44 -11.01
C PRO A 73 -8.30 19.10 -11.83
N ALA A 74 -8.05 19.47 -13.10
CA ALA A 74 -9.08 19.98 -13.98
C ALA A 74 -9.92 18.88 -14.63
N ARG A 75 -9.37 17.66 -14.70
CA ARG A 75 -10.01 16.49 -15.33
C ARG A 75 -10.63 15.55 -14.31
N TYR A 76 -9.92 15.26 -13.22
CA TYR A 76 -10.29 14.20 -12.29
C TYR A 76 -11.01 14.71 -11.05
N ARG A 77 -11.94 13.89 -10.56
CA ARG A 77 -12.52 13.93 -9.24
C ARG A 77 -11.79 12.87 -8.40
N ILE A 78 -10.85 13.30 -7.55
CA ILE A 78 -9.89 12.44 -6.87
C ILE A 78 -10.37 12.20 -5.45
N ILE A 79 -10.59 10.95 -5.08
CA ILE A 79 -11.06 10.54 -3.75
C ILE A 79 -9.92 9.82 -3.05
N LEU A 80 -9.45 10.38 -1.94
CA LEU A 80 -8.56 9.77 -0.98
C LEU A 80 -9.37 9.37 0.25
N PHE A 81 -9.08 8.23 0.87
CA PHE A 81 -9.66 7.90 2.17
C PHE A 81 -8.67 7.09 3.00
N ASP A 82 -8.72 7.29 4.32
CA ASP A 82 -7.98 6.46 5.25
C ASP A 82 -8.76 5.18 5.51
N GLN A 83 -8.12 4.03 5.28
CA GLN A 83 -8.71 2.73 5.57
C GLN A 83 -8.92 2.56 7.07
N ARG A 84 -9.66 1.52 7.48
CA ARG A 84 -9.95 1.27 8.91
C ARG A 84 -8.69 1.22 9.75
N GLY A 85 -8.73 1.78 10.94
CA GLY A 85 -7.70 1.69 11.96
C GLY A 85 -6.55 2.69 11.86
N CYS A 86 -6.43 3.45 10.77
CA CYS A 86 -5.30 4.35 10.54
C CYS A 86 -5.71 5.77 10.16
N GLY A 87 -4.73 6.67 10.09
CA GLY A 87 -4.92 8.06 9.70
C GLY A 87 -5.94 8.76 10.58
N LYS A 88 -6.93 9.40 9.96
CA LYS A 88 -8.04 10.08 10.63
C LYS A 88 -9.28 9.21 10.78
N SER A 89 -9.27 7.95 10.28
CA SER A 89 -10.37 7.00 10.46
C SER A 89 -10.47 6.51 11.90
N GLU A 90 -11.67 6.20 12.34
CA GLU A 90 -11.99 5.80 13.71
C GLU A 90 -12.69 4.43 13.75
N PRO A 91 -12.43 3.60 14.80
CA PRO A 91 -11.38 3.78 15.81
C PRO A 91 -9.99 3.64 15.22
N ASN A 92 -9.03 4.47 15.68
CA ASN A 92 -7.63 4.45 15.25
C ASN A 92 -6.81 3.56 16.19
N VAL A 93 -5.88 2.76 15.67
CA VAL A 93 -5.09 1.81 16.46
C VAL A 93 -4.28 2.49 17.56
N ALA A 94 -3.58 3.60 17.26
CA ALA A 94 -2.76 4.30 18.25
C ALA A 94 -3.61 4.94 19.35
N ALA A 95 -4.80 5.44 19.01
CA ALA A 95 -5.69 6.15 19.95
C ALA A 95 -6.60 5.22 20.75
N ALA A 96 -7.16 4.18 20.11
CA ALA A 96 -8.20 3.31 20.69
C ALA A 96 -7.69 1.90 21.01
N GLY A 97 -6.51 1.56 20.54
CA GLY A 97 -5.91 0.24 20.67
C GLY A 97 -6.38 -0.78 19.63
N PRO A 98 -5.60 -1.86 19.44
CA PRO A 98 -5.86 -2.86 18.40
C PRO A 98 -7.20 -3.61 18.59
N ALA A 99 -7.61 -3.89 19.82
CA ALA A 99 -8.84 -4.63 20.10
C ALA A 99 -10.10 -3.94 19.54
N ALA A 100 -10.13 -2.60 19.52
CA ALA A 100 -11.23 -1.83 18.93
C ALA A 100 -11.02 -1.65 17.42
N ALA A 101 -9.82 -1.23 17.02
CA ALA A 101 -9.54 -0.79 15.65
C ALA A 101 -9.33 -1.94 14.66
N LEU A 102 -9.02 -3.15 15.12
CA LEU A 102 -8.83 -4.33 14.26
C LEU A 102 -10.08 -5.24 14.19
N ARG A 103 -11.11 -4.97 14.98
CA ARG A 103 -12.38 -5.67 14.86
C ARG A 103 -13.03 -5.35 13.51
N HIS A 104 -13.39 -6.36 12.71
CA HIS A 104 -13.91 -6.20 11.35
C HIS A 104 -12.98 -5.37 10.43
N ASN A 105 -11.68 -5.38 10.70
CA ASN A 105 -10.68 -4.76 9.83
C ASN A 105 -9.98 -5.86 9.04
N ASP A 106 -10.59 -6.24 7.93
CA ASP A 106 -10.14 -7.29 7.01
C ASP A 106 -10.47 -6.91 5.57
N THR A 107 -9.92 -7.64 4.60
CA THR A 107 -10.06 -7.31 3.18
C THR A 107 -11.53 -7.29 2.69
N PRO A 108 -12.41 -8.23 3.06
CA PRO A 108 -13.82 -8.14 2.71
C PRO A 108 -14.51 -6.86 3.18
N HIS A 109 -14.27 -6.44 4.42
CA HIS A 109 -14.84 -5.19 4.92
C HIS A 109 -14.27 -3.95 4.23
N LEU A 110 -12.96 -3.94 3.90
CA LEU A 110 -12.38 -2.83 3.14
C LEU A 110 -12.94 -2.73 1.71
N ILE A 111 -13.26 -3.86 1.08
CA ILE A 111 -13.96 -3.90 -0.22
C ILE A 111 -15.36 -3.28 -0.09
N ASP A 112 -16.10 -3.62 0.96
CA ASP A 112 -17.41 -3.04 1.25
C ASP A 112 -17.32 -1.53 1.55
N ASP A 113 -16.27 -1.08 2.26
CA ASP A 113 -16.05 0.33 2.55
C ASP A 113 -15.86 1.15 1.27
N ILE A 114 -15.12 0.62 0.28
CA ILE A 114 -14.96 1.26 -1.03
C ILE A 114 -16.33 1.45 -1.71
N ASN A 115 -17.19 0.42 -1.69
CA ASN A 115 -18.52 0.52 -2.25
C ASN A 115 -19.40 1.54 -1.50
N ARG A 116 -19.39 1.51 -0.17
CA ARG A 116 -20.14 2.47 0.65
C ARG A 116 -19.71 3.90 0.40
N LEU A 117 -18.39 4.13 0.28
CA LEU A 117 -17.85 5.45 -0.04
C LEU A 117 -18.23 5.89 -1.45
N ARG A 118 -18.15 4.98 -2.44
CA ARG A 118 -18.60 5.21 -3.80
C ARG A 118 -20.08 5.66 -3.85
N ASP A 119 -20.94 4.96 -3.14
CA ASP A 119 -22.38 5.25 -3.08
C ASP A 119 -22.66 6.57 -2.33
N ALA A 120 -22.00 6.81 -1.20
CA ALA A 120 -22.12 8.05 -0.42
C ALA A 120 -21.64 9.30 -1.17
N LEU A 121 -20.75 9.12 -2.13
CA LEU A 121 -20.24 10.19 -3.00
C LEU A 121 -20.97 10.29 -4.36
N ASP A 122 -22.09 9.56 -4.54
CA ASP A 122 -22.91 9.57 -5.77
C ASP A 122 -22.11 9.22 -7.04
N ILE A 123 -21.18 8.25 -6.95
CA ILE A 123 -20.42 7.77 -8.10
C ILE A 123 -21.23 6.65 -8.78
N ALA A 124 -22.11 7.01 -9.70
CA ALA A 124 -23.02 6.07 -10.35
C ALA A 124 -22.36 5.16 -11.40
N GLY A 125 -21.36 5.67 -12.13
CA GLY A 125 -20.64 4.95 -13.18
C GLY A 125 -19.38 4.23 -12.69
N PRO A 126 -18.66 3.55 -13.60
CA PRO A 126 -17.36 2.99 -13.29
C PRO A 126 -16.33 4.10 -13.00
N MET A 127 -15.38 3.82 -12.12
CA MET A 127 -14.33 4.74 -11.69
C MET A 127 -12.94 4.15 -11.98
N HIS A 128 -11.94 4.98 -12.07
CA HIS A 128 -10.55 4.53 -12.04
C HIS A 128 -10.18 4.14 -10.61
N VAL A 129 -9.46 3.03 -10.46
CA VAL A 129 -8.95 2.59 -9.16
C VAL A 129 -7.43 2.64 -9.20
N PHE A 130 -6.87 3.46 -8.33
CA PHE A 130 -5.42 3.69 -8.24
C PHE A 130 -4.91 3.15 -6.91
N GLY A 131 -3.97 2.20 -6.95
CA GLY A 131 -3.43 1.58 -5.75
C GLY A 131 -1.95 1.22 -5.87
N GLY A 132 -1.20 1.41 -4.79
CA GLY A 132 0.20 1.01 -4.73
C GLY A 132 0.50 0.15 -3.51
N SER A 133 1.46 -0.81 -3.64
CA SER A 133 1.79 -1.72 -2.55
C SER A 133 0.56 -2.51 -2.09
N TRP A 134 0.26 -2.58 -0.80
CA TRP A 134 -1.02 -3.08 -0.30
C TRP A 134 -2.24 -2.49 -1.05
N GLY A 135 -2.19 -1.19 -1.41
CA GLY A 135 -3.26 -0.58 -2.21
C GLY A 135 -3.45 -1.25 -3.57
N SER A 136 -2.41 -1.88 -4.16
CA SER A 136 -2.55 -2.69 -5.39
C SER A 136 -3.27 -4.01 -5.12
N THR A 137 -3.01 -4.65 -3.97
CA THR A 137 -3.72 -5.83 -3.49
C THR A 137 -5.20 -5.54 -3.35
N LEU A 138 -5.53 -4.48 -2.59
CA LEU A 138 -6.92 -4.07 -2.35
C LEU A 138 -7.63 -3.65 -3.64
N ALA A 139 -6.93 -2.96 -4.57
CA ALA A 139 -7.47 -2.61 -5.88
C ALA A 139 -7.82 -3.84 -6.73
N MET A 140 -6.93 -4.84 -6.76
CA MET A 140 -7.19 -6.10 -7.46
C MET A 140 -8.32 -6.88 -6.81
N ALA A 141 -8.33 -7.01 -5.47
CA ALA A 141 -9.40 -7.71 -4.75
C ALA A 141 -10.76 -7.03 -4.96
N TYR A 142 -10.82 -5.69 -4.91
CA TYR A 142 -12.01 -4.92 -5.24
C TYR A 142 -12.49 -5.15 -6.68
N ALA A 143 -11.58 -5.12 -7.64
CA ALA A 143 -11.90 -5.30 -9.05
C ALA A 143 -12.34 -6.74 -9.39
N ILE A 144 -11.84 -7.74 -8.66
CA ILE A 144 -12.32 -9.12 -8.78
C ILE A 144 -13.75 -9.23 -8.26
N ALA A 145 -14.07 -8.57 -7.14
CA ALA A 145 -15.41 -8.58 -6.55
C ALA A 145 -16.43 -7.73 -7.35
N PHE A 146 -15.99 -6.57 -7.88
CA PHE A 146 -16.84 -5.58 -8.54
C PHE A 146 -16.25 -5.07 -9.87
N PRO A 147 -16.00 -5.93 -10.86
CA PRO A 147 -15.36 -5.53 -12.12
C PRO A 147 -16.13 -4.44 -12.86
N GLN A 148 -17.46 -4.41 -12.75
CA GLN A 148 -18.33 -3.41 -13.37
C GLN A 148 -18.17 -2.00 -12.78
N HIS A 149 -17.58 -1.86 -11.59
CA HIS A 149 -17.29 -0.57 -10.96
C HIS A 149 -15.94 0.02 -11.40
N CYS A 150 -15.12 -0.76 -12.10
CA CYS A 150 -13.77 -0.39 -12.47
C CYS A 150 -13.66 -0.01 -13.94
N ALA A 151 -13.37 1.26 -14.24
CA ALA A 151 -13.07 1.73 -15.59
C ALA A 151 -11.64 1.33 -16.01
N SER A 152 -10.70 1.40 -15.09
CA SER A 152 -9.33 0.90 -15.23
C SER A 152 -8.69 0.71 -13.84
N LEU A 153 -7.64 -0.11 -13.80
CA LEU A 153 -6.76 -0.27 -12.65
C LEU A 153 -5.40 0.36 -12.94
N ILE A 154 -4.92 1.21 -12.03
CA ILE A 154 -3.58 1.78 -12.10
C ILE A 154 -2.83 1.29 -10.86
N LEU A 155 -1.93 0.35 -11.07
CA LEU A 155 -1.27 -0.41 -10.01
C LEU A 155 0.23 -0.08 -9.97
N ARG A 156 0.77 0.19 -8.76
CA ARG A 156 2.20 0.42 -8.55
C ARG A 156 2.75 -0.48 -7.45
N GLY A 157 3.98 -1.04 -7.69
CA GLY A 157 4.62 -1.90 -6.68
C GLY A 157 3.68 -3.04 -6.31
N ILE A 158 3.43 -3.94 -7.27
CA ILE A 158 2.48 -5.04 -7.11
C ILE A 158 2.82 -5.84 -5.86
N PHE A 159 1.85 -5.97 -4.96
CA PHE A 159 1.94 -6.81 -3.78
C PHE A 159 0.90 -7.93 -3.89
N LEU A 160 1.36 -9.17 -4.00
CA LEU A 160 0.50 -10.35 -4.09
C LEU A 160 0.26 -10.98 -2.72
N GLY A 161 1.15 -10.71 -1.76
CA GLY A 161 1.04 -11.11 -0.36
C GLY A 161 1.04 -12.62 -0.15
N SER A 162 1.73 -13.37 -1.02
CA SER A 162 1.94 -14.80 -0.77
C SER A 162 2.91 -15.01 0.40
N ALA A 163 2.94 -16.20 0.99
CA ALA A 163 3.90 -16.54 2.04
C ALA A 163 5.35 -16.25 1.61
N GLU A 164 5.69 -16.56 0.35
CA GLU A 164 7.02 -16.28 -0.21
C GLU A 164 7.34 -14.77 -0.28
N ASP A 165 6.32 -13.93 -0.54
CA ASP A 165 6.48 -12.48 -0.60
C ASP A 165 6.71 -11.91 0.82
N LEU A 166 6.02 -12.44 1.83
CA LEU A 166 6.21 -12.09 3.22
C LEU A 166 7.53 -12.62 3.79
N ASP A 167 7.92 -13.85 3.43
CA ASP A 167 9.22 -14.42 3.80
C ASP A 167 10.38 -13.61 3.24
N TYR A 168 10.25 -13.10 2.01
CA TYR A 168 11.25 -12.20 1.41
C TYR A 168 11.41 -10.93 2.24
N LEU A 169 10.31 -10.36 2.72
CA LEU A 169 10.30 -9.07 3.41
C LEU A 169 10.70 -9.20 4.90
N TYR A 170 10.24 -10.25 5.58
CA TYR A 170 10.32 -10.35 7.05
C TYR A 170 10.99 -11.60 7.60
N GLN A 171 11.17 -12.67 6.84
CA GLN A 171 11.79 -13.91 7.36
C GLN A 171 13.24 -14.07 6.88
N GLY A 172 13.50 -14.00 5.59
CA GLY A 172 14.85 -14.08 5.03
C GLY A 172 15.72 -15.13 5.70
N ASN A 173 16.90 -14.71 6.21
CA ASN A 173 17.83 -15.56 6.96
C ASN A 173 17.73 -15.39 8.48
N ALA A 174 16.64 -14.85 9.01
CA ALA A 174 16.48 -14.50 10.43
C ALA A 174 16.82 -15.64 11.39
N ALA A 175 16.39 -16.86 11.07
CA ALA A 175 16.59 -18.05 11.91
C ALA A 175 18.09 -18.39 12.13
N THR A 176 18.94 -18.11 11.16
CA THR A 176 20.38 -18.42 11.17
C THR A 176 21.28 -17.20 11.33
N TRP A 177 20.70 -16.00 11.42
CA TRP A 177 21.45 -14.74 11.51
C TRP A 177 22.48 -14.71 12.63
N HIS A 178 22.16 -15.29 13.79
CA HIS A 178 23.04 -15.32 14.95
C HIS A 178 24.26 -16.23 14.79
N GLU A 179 24.19 -17.24 13.89
CA GLU A 179 25.29 -18.18 13.61
C GLU A 179 26.18 -17.65 12.49
N ALA A 180 25.55 -17.09 11.45
CA ALA A 180 26.22 -16.62 10.25
C ALA A 180 25.58 -15.31 9.76
N PRO A 181 25.80 -14.19 10.48
CA PRO A 181 25.31 -12.89 10.03
C PRO A 181 25.91 -12.57 8.65
N TYR A 182 25.12 -11.95 7.80
CA TYR A 182 25.47 -11.63 6.40
C TYR A 182 25.57 -12.84 5.45
N ALA A 183 25.25 -14.06 5.88
CA ALA A 183 25.17 -15.19 4.96
C ALA A 183 23.97 -15.08 4.03
N LEU A 184 24.17 -15.29 2.76
CA LEU A 184 23.12 -15.25 1.72
C LEU A 184 22.46 -16.64 1.60
N THR A 185 21.74 -17.05 2.64
CA THR A 185 21.14 -18.39 2.75
C THR A 185 19.72 -18.49 2.24
N ALA A 186 19.03 -17.34 2.10
CA ALA A 186 17.67 -17.23 1.57
C ALA A 186 17.53 -15.91 0.80
N PRO A 187 16.59 -15.81 -0.16
CA PRO A 187 16.25 -14.51 -0.75
C PRO A 187 15.59 -13.60 0.30
N GLY A 188 15.85 -12.29 0.22
CA GLY A 188 15.25 -11.33 1.13
C GLY A 188 15.81 -9.93 1.00
N ALA A 189 15.03 -8.94 1.40
CA ALA A 189 15.41 -7.53 1.38
C ALA A 189 16.67 -7.24 2.22
N TYR A 190 16.95 -8.07 3.24
CA TYR A 190 18.14 -7.96 4.09
C TYR A 190 19.46 -8.00 3.31
N ILE A 191 19.48 -8.53 2.08
CA ILE A 191 20.69 -8.64 1.26
C ILE A 191 21.27 -7.26 0.94
N ASN A 192 20.42 -6.29 0.69
CA ASN A 192 20.80 -4.93 0.37
C ASN A 192 20.73 -3.96 1.58
N TYR A 193 20.08 -4.39 2.68
CA TYR A 193 19.87 -3.59 3.89
C TYR A 193 20.23 -4.37 5.16
N PRO A 194 21.48 -4.89 5.30
CA PRO A 194 21.85 -5.78 6.39
C PRO A 194 21.89 -5.11 7.77
N ASP A 195 22.16 -3.81 7.83
CA ASP A 195 22.23 -3.07 9.09
C ASP A 195 20.82 -2.83 9.66
N GLU A 196 19.89 -2.41 8.81
CA GLU A 196 18.47 -2.24 9.16
C GLU A 196 17.82 -3.58 9.51
N TRP A 197 18.21 -4.66 8.83
CA TRP A 197 17.81 -6.01 9.16
C TRP A 197 18.27 -6.43 10.55
N ALA A 198 19.51 -6.11 10.91
CA ALA A 198 20.03 -6.38 12.24
C ALA A 198 19.25 -5.63 13.33
N GLU A 199 18.81 -4.37 13.04
CA GLU A 199 17.93 -3.60 13.93
C GLU A 199 16.57 -4.29 14.10
N LEU A 200 15.95 -4.73 12.99
CA LEU A 200 14.68 -5.46 13.02
C LEU A 200 14.79 -6.73 13.88
N LEU A 201 15.80 -7.53 13.65
CA LEU A 201 16.05 -8.75 14.43
C LEU A 201 16.48 -8.47 15.88
N GLY A 202 16.99 -7.27 16.17
CA GLY A 202 17.43 -6.85 17.51
C GLY A 202 16.30 -6.79 18.54
N VAL A 203 15.07 -6.63 18.11
CA VAL A 203 13.86 -6.64 18.98
C VAL A 203 13.56 -8.06 19.50
N LEU A 204 13.97 -9.07 18.74
CA LEU A 204 13.62 -10.47 18.97
C LEU A 204 14.78 -11.27 19.58
N SER A 205 14.46 -12.15 20.51
CA SER A 205 15.40 -13.18 20.97
C SER A 205 15.74 -14.15 19.83
N VAL A 206 16.84 -14.89 19.97
CA VAL A 206 17.26 -15.89 18.97
C VAL A 206 16.16 -16.92 18.68
N ALA A 207 15.41 -17.32 19.71
CA ALA A 207 14.32 -18.28 19.54
C ALA A 207 13.14 -17.69 18.74
N GLU A 208 12.82 -16.42 18.97
CA GLU A 208 11.73 -15.71 18.29
C GLU A 208 12.03 -15.45 16.80
N ARG A 209 13.29 -15.38 16.39
CA ARG A 209 13.70 -15.18 14.99
C ARG A 209 13.37 -16.37 14.06
N ARG A 210 12.92 -17.49 14.61
CA ARG A 210 12.46 -18.65 13.80
C ARG A 210 11.17 -18.35 13.03
N ASP A 211 10.36 -17.44 13.59
CA ASP A 211 9.15 -16.94 12.98
C ASP A 211 9.00 -15.47 13.36
N VAL A 212 9.55 -14.59 12.52
CA VAL A 212 9.61 -13.15 12.77
C VAL A 212 8.20 -12.56 12.80
N MET A 213 7.34 -12.97 11.85
CA MET A 213 5.97 -12.47 11.75
C MET A 213 5.16 -12.81 13.01
N ALA A 214 5.13 -14.07 13.41
CA ALA A 214 4.39 -14.50 14.60
C ALA A 214 4.95 -13.83 15.87
N SER A 215 6.27 -13.62 15.98
CA SER A 215 6.90 -13.01 17.13
C SER A 215 6.57 -11.53 17.26
N TYR A 216 6.62 -10.77 16.17
CA TYR A 216 6.18 -9.38 16.16
C TYR A 216 4.67 -9.26 16.42
N LYS A 217 3.86 -10.12 15.79
CA LYS A 217 2.42 -10.18 16.06
C LYS A 217 2.11 -10.39 17.52
N ALA A 218 2.83 -11.28 18.21
CA ALA A 218 2.68 -11.51 19.65
C ALA A 218 3.01 -10.26 20.49
N ILE A 219 4.03 -9.48 20.10
CA ILE A 219 4.32 -8.19 20.74
C ILE A 219 3.17 -7.19 20.52
N PHE A 220 2.64 -7.13 19.32
CA PHE A 220 1.57 -6.17 18.96
C PHE A 220 0.21 -6.53 19.56
N ASP A 221 -0.10 -7.81 19.71
CA ASP A 221 -1.35 -8.29 20.34
C ASP A 221 -1.35 -8.16 21.86
N MET A 222 -0.18 -7.97 22.47
CA MET A 222 -0.08 -7.80 23.91
C MET A 222 -0.82 -6.54 24.35
N VAL A 223 -1.65 -6.66 25.40
CA VAL A 223 -2.26 -5.51 26.07
C VAL A 223 -1.30 -5.07 27.17
N PRO A 224 -0.53 -3.98 26.98
CA PRO A 224 0.50 -3.58 27.93
C PRO A 224 -0.09 -3.21 29.29
N GLN A 225 0.43 -3.81 30.36
CA GLN A 225 0.03 -3.56 31.74
C GLN A 225 1.02 -2.64 32.47
N THR A 226 2.23 -2.53 31.95
CA THR A 226 3.34 -1.74 32.51
C THR A 226 3.89 -0.75 31.50
N ASP A 227 4.62 0.28 31.98
CA ASP A 227 5.29 1.22 31.09
C ASP A 227 6.37 0.53 30.24
N ALA A 228 7.10 -0.42 30.81
CA ALA A 228 8.12 -1.19 30.10
C ALA A 228 7.52 -2.00 28.93
N GLU A 229 6.34 -2.58 29.10
CA GLU A 229 5.64 -3.29 28.00
C GLU A 229 5.17 -2.32 26.92
N ARG A 230 4.66 -1.13 27.29
CA ARG A 230 4.31 -0.07 26.33
C ARG A 230 5.52 0.42 25.54
N GLU A 231 6.65 0.65 26.22
CA GLU A 231 7.90 1.05 25.58
C GLU A 231 8.42 -0.04 24.61
N ARG A 232 8.34 -1.31 25.01
CA ARG A 232 8.71 -2.44 24.15
C ARG A 232 7.84 -2.51 22.89
N GLN A 233 6.52 -2.38 23.04
CA GLN A 233 5.59 -2.42 21.93
C GLN A 233 5.81 -1.25 20.95
N LEU A 234 5.98 -0.05 21.49
CA LEU A 234 6.28 1.14 20.68
C LEU A 234 7.63 1.00 19.97
N HIS A 235 8.66 0.54 20.68
CA HIS A 235 9.98 0.30 20.08
C HIS A 235 9.89 -0.72 18.92
N ALA A 236 9.17 -1.83 19.12
CA ALA A 236 8.95 -2.82 18.08
C ALA A 236 8.22 -2.23 16.87
N ALA A 237 7.20 -1.40 17.10
CA ALA A 237 6.46 -0.75 16.04
C ALA A 237 7.32 0.26 15.26
N LEU A 238 8.15 1.04 15.95
CA LEU A 238 9.07 1.98 15.32
C LEU A 238 10.12 1.26 14.46
N VAL A 239 10.70 0.18 14.97
CA VAL A 239 11.72 -0.60 14.24
C VAL A 239 11.09 -1.25 12.99
N TRP A 240 9.89 -1.82 13.12
CA TRP A 240 9.14 -2.36 12.00
C TRP A 240 8.84 -1.31 10.93
N SER A 241 8.28 -0.18 11.34
CA SER A 241 7.92 0.91 10.44
C SER A 241 9.16 1.49 9.75
N LEU A 242 10.26 1.70 10.49
CA LEU A 242 11.51 2.21 9.94
C LEU A 242 12.16 1.24 8.94
N TRP A 243 12.06 -0.08 9.19
CA TRP A 243 12.51 -1.10 8.24
C TRP A 243 11.89 -0.85 6.87
N GLU A 244 10.56 -0.80 6.77
CA GLU A 244 9.89 -0.55 5.48
C GLU A 244 10.18 0.84 4.91
N GLY A 245 10.22 1.85 5.77
CA GLY A 245 10.56 3.21 5.33
C GLY A 245 11.94 3.29 4.68
N LYS A 246 12.92 2.54 5.20
CA LYS A 246 14.29 2.49 4.68
C LYS A 246 14.40 1.78 3.34
N ILE A 247 13.75 0.61 3.21
CA ILE A 247 13.83 -0.21 1.99
C ILE A 247 12.89 0.28 0.87
N SER A 248 12.01 1.27 1.16
CA SER A 248 11.02 1.78 0.20
C SER A 248 11.62 2.67 -0.90
N ASN A 249 12.79 3.26 -0.70
CA ASN A 249 13.39 4.16 -1.67
C ASN A 249 14.76 3.63 -2.12
N LEU A 250 15.01 3.66 -3.43
CA LEU A 250 16.32 3.28 -3.99
C LEU A 250 17.45 4.17 -3.46
N ILE A 251 17.17 5.45 -3.33
CA ILE A 251 18.11 6.43 -2.75
C ILE A 251 17.40 7.04 -1.54
N PRO A 252 17.73 6.61 -0.30
CA PRO A 252 17.18 7.23 0.89
C PRO A 252 17.57 8.71 0.95
N GLU A 253 16.60 9.61 1.02
CA GLU A 253 16.87 11.01 1.30
C GLU A 253 17.41 11.15 2.71
N HIS A 254 18.44 11.97 2.91
CA HIS A 254 19.05 12.21 4.21
C HIS A 254 18.01 12.80 5.18
N GLY A 255 17.70 12.08 6.24
CA GLY A 255 16.68 12.44 7.22
C GLY A 255 15.27 11.92 6.91
N ALA A 256 15.10 11.17 5.82
CA ALA A 256 13.79 10.70 5.35
C ALA A 256 13.32 9.41 6.05
N THR A 257 13.28 9.39 7.37
CA THR A 257 12.35 8.48 8.05
C THR A 257 10.91 8.99 7.93
N GLY A 258 10.74 10.31 7.69
CA GLY A 258 9.45 10.92 7.48
C GLY A 258 8.42 10.45 8.50
N LYS A 259 7.24 10.09 8.02
CA LYS A 259 6.15 9.54 8.86
C LYS A 259 6.49 8.20 9.52
N PHE A 260 7.41 7.41 8.97
CA PHE A 260 7.76 6.09 9.51
C PHE A 260 8.45 6.15 10.89
N GLY A 261 9.01 7.31 11.28
CA GLY A 261 9.56 7.58 12.60
C GLY A 261 8.57 8.21 13.59
N ASP A 262 7.34 8.51 13.16
CA ASP A 262 6.29 9.02 14.04
C ASP A 262 5.67 7.86 14.85
N ALA A 263 5.49 8.07 16.15
CA ALA A 263 5.06 7.02 17.08
C ALA A 263 3.64 6.51 16.79
N ASP A 264 2.70 7.42 16.54
CA ASP A 264 1.31 7.05 16.30
C ASP A 264 1.15 6.38 14.94
N PHE A 265 1.87 6.90 13.93
CA PHE A 265 1.93 6.26 12.62
C PHE A 265 2.52 4.86 12.71
N ALA A 266 3.66 4.69 13.39
CA ALA A 266 4.34 3.41 13.52
C ALA A 266 3.48 2.36 14.23
N LEU A 267 2.76 2.74 15.30
CA LEU A 267 1.81 1.85 15.99
C LEU A 267 0.67 1.41 15.06
N CYS A 268 0.03 2.34 14.33
CA CYS A 268 -1.01 2.01 13.38
C CYS A 268 -0.50 1.10 12.26
N PHE A 269 0.62 1.50 11.65
CA PHE A 269 1.22 0.81 10.51
C PHE A 269 1.60 -0.62 10.86
N ALA A 270 2.46 -0.80 11.87
CA ALA A 270 2.98 -2.12 12.26
C ALA A 270 1.89 -3.08 12.75
N GLN A 271 0.95 -2.59 13.58
CA GLN A 271 -0.09 -3.46 14.13
C GLN A 271 -1.12 -3.88 13.08
N ILE A 272 -1.48 -2.98 12.15
CA ILE A 272 -2.40 -3.31 11.06
C ILE A 272 -1.71 -4.26 10.07
N GLU A 273 -0.46 -4.00 9.67
CA GLU A 273 0.29 -4.91 8.81
C GLU A 273 0.41 -6.31 9.40
N ALA A 274 0.88 -6.43 10.64
CA ALA A 274 0.99 -7.72 11.30
C ALA A 274 -0.36 -8.44 11.43
N HIS A 275 -1.46 -7.69 11.61
CA HIS A 275 -2.81 -8.26 11.62
C HIS A 275 -3.18 -8.84 10.24
N PHE A 276 -2.94 -8.12 9.16
CA PHE A 276 -3.24 -8.61 7.82
C PHE A 276 -2.30 -9.72 7.38
N PHE A 277 -1.00 -9.57 7.60
CA PHE A 277 0.01 -10.51 7.14
C PHE A 277 -0.10 -11.86 7.86
N ALA A 278 -0.36 -11.86 9.17
CA ALA A 278 -0.56 -13.09 9.93
C ALA A 278 -1.90 -13.81 9.65
N ASN A 279 -2.79 -13.20 8.89
CA ASN A 279 -4.07 -13.77 8.47
C ASN A 279 -4.20 -13.87 6.94
N ASP A 280 -3.10 -14.10 6.23
CA ASP A 280 -3.06 -14.28 4.76
C ASP A 280 -3.83 -13.17 4.00
N LEU A 281 -3.73 -11.92 4.49
CA LEU A 281 -4.44 -10.75 3.98
C LEU A 281 -5.98 -10.92 4.00
N PHE A 282 -6.52 -11.87 4.73
CA PHE A 282 -7.94 -12.29 4.69
C PHE A 282 -8.41 -12.61 3.27
N LEU A 283 -7.53 -13.21 2.46
CA LEU A 283 -7.79 -13.68 1.11
C LEU A 283 -7.45 -15.17 1.01
N GLU A 284 -8.19 -15.89 0.19
CA GLU A 284 -7.82 -17.28 -0.14
C GLU A 284 -6.44 -17.32 -0.84
N PRO A 285 -5.62 -18.34 -0.57
CA PRO A 285 -4.32 -18.48 -1.21
C PRO A 285 -4.42 -18.40 -2.74
N GLY A 286 -3.64 -17.50 -3.35
CA GLY A 286 -3.63 -17.29 -4.78
C GLY A 286 -4.84 -16.56 -5.35
N HIS A 287 -5.71 -15.97 -4.52
CA HIS A 287 -6.93 -15.26 -4.91
C HIS A 287 -6.69 -14.23 -6.04
N LEU A 288 -5.66 -13.41 -5.92
CA LEU A 288 -5.38 -12.35 -6.89
C LEU A 288 -4.96 -12.90 -8.26
N ILE A 289 -4.11 -13.89 -8.27
CA ILE A 289 -3.65 -14.55 -9.51
C ILE A 289 -4.78 -15.40 -10.09
N GLY A 290 -5.53 -16.12 -9.26
CA GLY A 290 -6.73 -16.86 -9.67
C GLY A 290 -7.82 -15.99 -10.28
N GLY A 291 -7.91 -14.73 -9.85
CA GLY A 291 -8.82 -13.70 -10.38
C GLY A 291 -8.37 -13.04 -11.70
N ALA A 292 -7.24 -13.46 -12.29
CA ALA A 292 -6.67 -12.82 -13.47
C ALA A 292 -7.64 -12.74 -14.67
N SER A 293 -8.52 -13.73 -14.86
CA SER A 293 -9.54 -13.70 -15.91
C SER A 293 -10.55 -12.56 -15.73
N THR A 294 -10.92 -12.24 -14.51
CA THR A 294 -11.78 -11.10 -14.19
C THR A 294 -11.01 -9.78 -14.41
N LEU A 295 -9.78 -9.70 -13.89
CA LEU A 295 -8.91 -8.53 -14.08
C LEU A 295 -8.63 -8.26 -15.57
N ALA A 296 -8.49 -9.31 -16.39
CA ALA A 296 -8.31 -9.18 -17.84
C ALA A 296 -9.50 -8.53 -18.56
N SER A 297 -10.68 -8.45 -17.94
CA SER A 297 -11.81 -7.70 -18.48
C SER A 297 -11.68 -6.18 -18.37
N ILE A 298 -10.76 -5.69 -17.52
CA ILE A 298 -10.53 -4.30 -17.17
C ILE A 298 -9.19 -3.85 -17.77
N PRO A 299 -9.00 -2.61 -18.27
CA PRO A 299 -7.69 -2.08 -18.61
C PRO A 299 -6.80 -2.01 -17.35
N VAL A 300 -5.73 -2.82 -17.30
CA VAL A 300 -4.76 -2.84 -16.18
C VAL A 300 -3.49 -2.14 -16.61
N HIS A 301 -3.09 -1.13 -15.85
CA HIS A 301 -1.85 -0.39 -16.02
C HIS A 301 -0.93 -0.68 -14.82
N ILE A 302 0.31 -1.06 -15.08
CA ILE A 302 1.27 -1.47 -14.05
C ILE A 302 2.52 -0.60 -14.16
N VAL A 303 2.93 0.00 -13.03
CA VAL A 303 4.23 0.65 -12.83
C VAL A 303 4.95 -0.08 -11.71
N HIS A 304 6.20 -0.50 -11.94
CA HIS A 304 6.96 -1.22 -10.92
C HIS A 304 8.44 -0.82 -10.96
N GLY A 305 9.01 -0.50 -9.80
CA GLY A 305 10.43 -0.22 -9.68
C GLY A 305 11.26 -1.49 -9.87
N ARG A 306 12.33 -1.41 -10.68
CA ARG A 306 13.26 -2.54 -10.87
C ARG A 306 13.96 -2.95 -9.59
N PHE A 307 14.20 -1.96 -8.73
CA PHE A 307 14.94 -2.10 -7.47
C PHE A 307 14.00 -2.00 -6.25
N ASP A 308 12.77 -2.46 -6.43
CA ASP A 308 11.77 -2.53 -5.37
C ASP A 308 12.12 -3.68 -4.41
N GLU A 309 12.57 -3.32 -3.20
CA GLU A 309 12.95 -4.27 -2.14
C GLU A 309 11.79 -4.58 -1.18
N VAL A 310 10.70 -3.84 -1.25
CA VAL A 310 9.46 -4.15 -0.51
C VAL A 310 8.66 -5.20 -1.25
N CYS A 311 8.39 -4.94 -2.54
CA CYS A 311 7.68 -5.86 -3.43
C CYS A 311 8.58 -6.18 -4.63
N PRO A 312 9.35 -7.27 -4.61
CA PRO A 312 10.22 -7.62 -5.72
C PRO A 312 9.50 -7.66 -7.07
N LEU A 313 10.20 -7.23 -8.14
CA LEU A 313 9.65 -7.16 -9.50
C LEU A 313 9.02 -8.49 -9.97
N THR A 314 9.42 -9.62 -9.40
CA THR A 314 8.83 -10.94 -9.68
C THR A 314 7.33 -10.98 -9.40
N GLN A 315 6.82 -10.23 -8.43
CA GLN A 315 5.38 -10.16 -8.15
C GLN A 315 4.62 -9.53 -9.33
N ALA A 316 5.12 -8.41 -9.89
CA ALA A 316 4.54 -7.83 -11.10
C ALA A 316 4.64 -8.79 -12.29
N SER A 317 5.76 -9.49 -12.45
CA SER A 317 5.95 -10.46 -13.53
C SER A 317 4.95 -11.63 -13.43
N ARG A 318 4.66 -12.10 -12.22
CA ARG A 318 3.64 -13.16 -11.95
C ARG A 318 2.24 -12.68 -12.36
N LEU A 319 1.86 -11.44 -11.99
CA LEU A 319 0.57 -10.85 -12.39
C LEU A 319 0.48 -10.69 -13.91
N VAL A 320 1.53 -10.16 -14.55
CA VAL A 320 1.58 -10.00 -16.02
C VAL A 320 1.45 -11.33 -16.73
N ALA A 321 2.13 -12.37 -16.26
CA ALA A 321 2.01 -13.72 -16.81
C ALA A 321 0.57 -14.25 -16.69
N ALA A 322 -0.06 -14.09 -15.52
CA ALA A 322 -1.44 -14.54 -15.30
C ALA A 322 -2.45 -13.79 -16.19
N LEU A 323 -2.27 -12.47 -16.42
CA LEU A 323 -3.10 -11.72 -17.36
C LEU A 323 -2.94 -12.21 -18.80
N ARG A 324 -1.71 -12.53 -19.22
CA ARG A 324 -1.43 -13.10 -20.54
C ARG A 324 -2.08 -14.47 -20.71
N ASP A 325 -1.96 -15.32 -19.72
CA ASP A 325 -2.59 -16.64 -19.70
C ASP A 325 -4.12 -16.54 -19.76
N ALA A 326 -4.68 -15.48 -19.19
CA ALA A 326 -6.10 -15.10 -19.31
C ALA A 326 -6.46 -14.45 -20.67
N GLY A 327 -5.51 -14.35 -21.59
CA GLY A 327 -5.73 -13.88 -22.97
C GLY A 327 -5.63 -12.36 -23.14
N ARG A 328 -5.07 -11.63 -22.19
CA ARG A 328 -4.94 -10.15 -22.30
C ARG A 328 -3.60 -9.63 -21.77
N GLU A 329 -2.92 -8.87 -22.59
CA GLU A 329 -1.79 -8.07 -22.15
C GLU A 329 -2.25 -6.94 -21.22
N PRO A 330 -1.45 -6.53 -20.19
CA PRO A 330 -1.69 -5.28 -19.51
C PRO A 330 -1.79 -4.12 -20.50
N ALA A 331 -2.69 -3.17 -20.29
CA ALA A 331 -2.80 -1.96 -21.10
C ALA A 331 -1.48 -1.17 -21.08
N THR A 332 -0.77 -1.21 -19.96
CA THR A 332 0.58 -0.64 -19.81
C THR A 332 1.36 -1.46 -18.78
N TYR A 333 2.63 -1.77 -19.08
CA TYR A 333 3.57 -2.32 -18.12
C TYR A 333 4.89 -1.57 -18.21
N VAL A 334 5.20 -0.78 -17.18
CA VAL A 334 6.41 0.03 -17.10
C VAL A 334 7.27 -0.45 -15.94
N VAL A 335 8.47 -0.87 -16.24
CA VAL A 335 9.51 -1.14 -15.25
C VAL A 335 10.46 0.06 -15.21
N THR A 336 10.50 0.76 -14.09
CA THR A 336 11.31 1.96 -13.88
C THR A 336 12.66 1.62 -13.25
N ASN A 337 13.62 2.56 -13.26
CA ASN A 337 14.88 2.43 -12.51
C ASN A 337 14.76 3.04 -11.10
N ALA A 338 13.69 2.74 -10.42
CA ALA A 338 13.33 3.21 -9.08
C ALA A 338 13.16 2.05 -8.11
N GLY A 339 13.02 2.35 -6.84
CA GLY A 339 12.59 1.43 -5.78
C GLY A 339 11.07 1.34 -5.67
N HIS A 340 10.60 1.14 -4.43
CA HIS A 340 9.17 0.94 -4.15
C HIS A 340 8.34 2.22 -4.24
N SER A 341 8.86 3.35 -3.73
CA SER A 341 8.07 4.56 -3.52
C SER A 341 7.46 5.14 -4.80
N ALA A 342 6.16 5.44 -4.77
CA ALA A 342 5.48 6.17 -5.85
C ALA A 342 6.04 7.60 -6.03
N MET A 343 6.71 8.14 -5.01
CA MET A 343 7.26 9.49 -5.01
C MET A 343 8.63 9.57 -5.70
N GLU A 344 9.29 8.45 -5.96
CA GLU A 344 10.49 8.45 -6.78
C GLU A 344 10.18 8.91 -8.20
N ARG A 345 11.06 9.75 -8.73
CA ARG A 345 10.82 10.51 -9.98
C ARG A 345 10.31 9.65 -11.13
N GLU A 346 10.94 8.51 -11.42
CA GLU A 346 10.55 7.68 -12.57
C GLU A 346 9.19 7.00 -12.35
N ASN A 347 8.90 6.55 -11.12
CA ASN A 347 7.59 6.01 -10.78
C ASN A 347 6.51 7.09 -10.91
N ALA A 348 6.77 8.29 -10.36
CA ALA A 348 5.85 9.41 -10.42
C ALA A 348 5.55 9.86 -11.85
N LEU A 349 6.58 9.99 -12.69
CA LEU A 349 6.43 10.30 -14.11
C LEU A 349 5.58 9.27 -14.85
N ALA A 350 5.85 7.97 -14.61
CA ALA A 350 5.12 6.89 -15.27
C ALA A 350 3.63 6.88 -14.86
N LEU A 351 3.35 7.06 -13.56
CA LEU A 351 1.99 7.09 -13.02
C LEU A 351 1.20 8.30 -13.57
N THR A 352 1.81 9.51 -13.51
CA THR A 352 1.19 10.73 -14.05
C THR A 352 0.93 10.60 -15.55
N ALA A 353 1.90 10.07 -16.32
CA ALA A 353 1.74 9.85 -17.75
C ALA A 353 0.62 8.88 -18.11
N ILE A 354 0.44 7.83 -17.33
CA ILE A 354 -0.68 6.89 -17.51
C ILE A 354 -1.99 7.63 -17.29
N MET A 355 -2.12 8.38 -16.18
CA MET A 355 -3.35 9.12 -15.89
C MET A 355 -3.67 10.16 -16.95
N ASP A 356 -2.68 10.92 -17.43
CA ASP A 356 -2.87 11.91 -18.50
C ASP A 356 -3.29 11.26 -19.83
N GLY A 357 -2.81 10.05 -20.09
CA GLY A 357 -3.05 9.30 -21.32
C GLY A 357 -4.34 8.46 -21.35
N LEU A 358 -5.06 8.33 -20.24
CA LEU A 358 -6.32 7.56 -20.23
C LEU A 358 -7.37 8.19 -21.13
N PRO A 359 -8.16 7.38 -21.87
CA PRO A 359 -9.30 7.91 -22.61
C PRO A 359 -10.36 8.45 -21.63
N PRO A 360 -11.11 9.51 -22.00
CA PRO A 360 -12.21 10.00 -21.16
C PRO A 360 -13.24 8.91 -20.88
N LEU A 361 -13.78 8.90 -19.65
CA LEU A 361 -14.93 8.06 -19.31
C LEU A 361 -16.16 8.51 -20.11
N ARG A 362 -16.90 7.55 -20.67
CA ARG A 362 -18.09 7.80 -21.48
C ARG A 362 -19.36 7.70 -20.64
#